data_079977aeb516f7f46da9809ffd1782ec
#
_entry.id   079977aeb516f7f46da9809ffd1782ec
#
_cell.length_a   1.000
_cell.length_b   1.000
_cell.length_c   1.000
_cell.angle_alpha   90.00
_cell.angle_beta   90.00
_cell.angle_gamma   90.00
#
_symmetry.space_group_name_H-M   'P 1'
#
loop_
_entity.id
_entity.type
_entity.pdbx_description
1 polymer ?
#
loop_
_entity_poly.entity_id
_entity_poly.type
_entity_poly.pdbx_seq_one_letter_code
_entity_poly.pdbx_strand_id
1 'polypeptide(L)'
;MDKSRLIRGLHQSLRCQGCIKDMLDPRLCLCLCLSLSLKVGGKMNGSGDSKPAPEVIELQPIEATPASFEEYGQVIEASPDGDEFGPQDAQLDLSRGVPRFYIMQLENRPLKISTITHHASVTQCLGSVGGHVWYLGIAKPSIVDGIEKDKDDTGRNTLQSPCGHFYVPPVVEDVRVFRVAGPKFLKLNRGTWHAGPLFKDHTMAFYNLELSDTNVVDHTTHSFIRKNGVIFSIND
;
A
#
# COMPACT_ATOMS: atom_id res chain seq x y z
N MET A 1 -45.29 33.58 10.93
CA MET A 1 -44.46 33.81 9.73
C MET A 1 -43.55 32.62 9.52
N ASP A 2 -43.94 31.86 8.57
CA ASP A 2 -43.39 30.54 8.20
C ASP A 2 -42.03 30.68 7.51
N LYS A 3 -41.00 29.94 8.00
CA LYS A 3 -39.68 29.84 7.39
C LYS A 3 -39.41 28.41 6.89
N SER A 4 -40.34 27.89 6.12
CA SER A 4 -40.20 26.60 5.42
C SER A 4 -40.27 26.76 3.91
N ARG A 5 -39.30 27.44 3.28
CA ARG A 5 -39.06 27.37 1.82
C ARG A 5 -37.69 27.99 1.52
N LEU A 6 -36.67 27.18 1.35
CA LEU A 6 -35.58 27.35 0.38
C LEU A 6 -34.48 26.33 0.68
N ILE A 7 -34.57 25.13 0.15
CA ILE A 7 -33.44 24.31 -0.33
C ILE A 7 -34.05 23.20 -1.20
N ARG A 8 -34.29 23.49 -2.44
CA ARG A 8 -34.37 22.50 -3.53
C ARG A 8 -33.62 23.08 -4.71
N GLY A 9 -32.59 22.34 -5.11
CA GLY A 9 -31.95 22.55 -6.39
C GLY A 9 -30.46 22.53 -6.30
N LEU A 10 -29.85 21.35 -6.58
CA LEU A 10 -28.74 21.11 -7.52
C LEU A 10 -28.12 19.77 -7.23
N HIS A 11 -28.83 18.68 -7.57
CA HIS A 11 -28.20 17.43 -7.92
C HIS A 11 -28.01 17.42 -9.44
N GLN A 12 -26.84 17.76 -9.92
CA GLN A 12 -26.42 17.40 -11.27
C GLN A 12 -25.51 16.18 -11.18
N SER A 13 -26.13 15.05 -11.50
CA SER A 13 -25.57 13.74 -11.71
C SER A 13 -24.63 13.75 -12.92
N LEU A 14 -23.35 13.55 -12.71
CA LEU A 14 -22.44 13.05 -13.74
C LEU A 14 -22.52 11.53 -13.74
N ARG A 15 -23.29 10.97 -14.67
CA ARG A 15 -23.34 9.54 -14.95
C ARG A 15 -22.09 9.16 -15.75
N CYS A 16 -21.22 8.38 -15.16
CA CYS A 16 -20.23 7.61 -15.91
C CYS A 16 -20.93 6.38 -16.52
N GLN A 17 -21.03 6.34 -17.85
CA GLN A 17 -21.54 5.16 -18.58
C GLN A 17 -20.44 4.11 -18.64
N GLY A 18 -20.66 2.93 -18.06
CA GLY A 18 -19.85 1.75 -18.32
C GLY A 18 -19.47 0.89 -17.12
N CYS A 19 -20.30 0.76 -16.10
CA CYS A 19 -20.13 -0.32 -15.12
C CYS A 19 -21.45 -1.11 -14.99
N ILE A 20 -21.38 -2.33 -15.44
CA ILE A 20 -22.43 -3.35 -15.23
C ILE A 20 -22.51 -3.61 -13.72
N LYS A 21 -23.71 -3.39 -13.19
CA LYS A 21 -24.08 -3.79 -11.83
C LYS A 21 -24.17 -5.30 -11.77
N ASP A 22 -23.36 -5.93 -10.94
CA ASP A 22 -23.77 -7.13 -10.25
C ASP A 22 -23.26 -7.08 -8.81
N MET A 23 -24.21 -7.30 -7.92
CA MET A 23 -24.11 -7.28 -6.48
C MET A 23 -23.15 -8.37 -5.99
N LEU A 24 -22.06 -7.99 -5.36
CA LEU A 24 -21.31 -8.88 -4.46
C LEU A 24 -20.84 -8.08 -3.24
N ASP A 25 -21.12 -8.66 -2.07
CA ASP A 25 -20.81 -8.23 -0.70
C ASP A 25 -19.38 -7.74 -0.55
N PRO A 26 -19.10 -6.54 0.06
CA PRO A 26 -17.76 -6.00 0.24
C PRO A 26 -16.87 -6.77 1.24
N ARG A 27 -17.30 -7.91 1.75
CA ARG A 27 -16.55 -8.68 2.78
C ARG A 27 -15.66 -9.80 2.24
N LEU A 28 -15.58 -9.99 0.91
CA LEU A 28 -14.83 -11.09 0.30
C LEU A 28 -13.80 -10.61 -0.72
N CYS A 29 -12.81 -9.82 -0.29
CA CYS A 29 -11.55 -9.70 -1.02
C CYS A 29 -10.49 -10.61 -0.37
N LEU A 30 -10.83 -11.89 -0.23
CA LEU A 30 -9.85 -12.94 0.04
C LEU A 30 -9.35 -13.47 -1.31
N CYS A 31 -8.08 -13.26 -1.58
CA CYS A 31 -7.37 -13.90 -2.68
C CYS A 31 -7.26 -15.41 -2.40
N LEU A 32 -8.32 -16.18 -2.70
CA LEU A 32 -8.29 -17.65 -2.72
C LEU A 32 -7.89 -18.10 -4.12
N CYS A 33 -6.62 -18.36 -4.34
CA CYS A 33 -6.16 -19.26 -5.39
C CYS A 33 -6.30 -20.70 -4.91
N LEU A 34 -7.52 -21.26 -4.97
CA LEU A 34 -7.73 -22.70 -4.88
C LEU A 34 -7.80 -23.28 -6.30
N SER A 35 -6.77 -24.00 -6.70
CA SER A 35 -6.76 -24.81 -7.91
C SER A 35 -7.65 -26.06 -7.71
N LEU A 36 -8.85 -26.05 -8.32
CA LEU A 36 -9.61 -27.27 -8.52
C LEU A 36 -9.07 -27.98 -9.77
N SER A 37 -8.43 -29.10 -9.55
CA SER A 37 -8.03 -30.03 -10.61
C SER A 37 -9.22 -30.92 -10.99
N LEU A 38 -9.92 -30.57 -12.06
CA LEU A 38 -10.84 -31.52 -12.72
C LEU A 38 -10.05 -32.29 -13.78
N LYS A 39 -9.86 -33.58 -13.57
CA LYS A 39 -9.34 -34.50 -14.59
C LYS A 39 -10.43 -34.74 -15.64
N VAL A 40 -10.29 -34.16 -16.81
CA VAL A 40 -10.97 -34.59 -18.02
C VAL A 40 -9.88 -35.06 -18.98
N GLY A 41 -9.92 -36.34 -19.30
CA GLY A 41 -8.98 -36.96 -20.23
C GLY A 41 -9.28 -36.50 -21.66
N GLY A 42 -8.36 -35.78 -22.24
CA GLY A 42 -8.34 -35.42 -23.64
C GLY A 42 -6.89 -35.15 -24.05
N LYS A 43 -6.32 -36.03 -24.89
CA LYS A 43 -5.02 -35.76 -25.52
C LYS A 43 -5.17 -34.56 -26.45
N MET A 44 -4.59 -33.43 -26.06
CA MET A 44 -4.25 -32.36 -26.98
C MET A 44 -2.75 -32.12 -26.92
N ASN A 45 -2.08 -32.34 -28.07
CA ASN A 45 -0.73 -31.82 -28.29
C ASN A 45 -0.83 -30.31 -28.40
N GLY A 46 -0.48 -29.62 -27.32
CA GLY A 46 -0.29 -28.18 -27.28
C GLY A 46 1.09 -27.91 -26.73
N SER A 47 1.93 -27.26 -27.53
CA SER A 47 3.17 -26.65 -27.04
C SER A 47 2.78 -25.56 -26.05
N GLY A 48 2.67 -25.94 -24.79
CA GLY A 48 2.41 -25.01 -23.70
C GLY A 48 3.71 -24.25 -23.40
N ASP A 49 3.77 -23.00 -23.82
CA ASP A 49 4.69 -22.01 -23.26
C ASP A 49 4.41 -21.88 -21.76
N SER A 50 5.04 -22.71 -20.96
CA SER A 50 5.02 -22.57 -19.51
C SER A 50 5.82 -21.30 -19.18
N LYS A 51 5.11 -20.27 -18.73
CA LYS A 51 5.75 -19.04 -18.23
C LYS A 51 6.81 -19.44 -17.20
N PRO A 52 8.05 -18.95 -17.31
CA PRO A 52 9.10 -19.32 -16.38
C PRO A 52 8.67 -19.03 -14.94
N ALA A 53 9.12 -19.85 -14.00
CA ALA A 53 8.93 -19.60 -12.58
C ALA A 53 9.52 -18.22 -12.21
N PRO A 54 8.89 -17.47 -11.31
CA PRO A 54 9.42 -16.18 -10.91
C PRO A 54 10.78 -16.33 -10.23
N GLU A 55 11.66 -15.39 -10.49
CA GLU A 55 12.93 -15.25 -9.77
C GLU A 55 12.65 -14.89 -8.31
N VAL A 56 13.38 -15.49 -7.38
CA VAL A 56 13.29 -15.17 -5.96
C VAL A 56 14.53 -14.39 -5.55
N ILE A 57 14.32 -13.14 -5.12
CA ILE A 57 15.37 -12.25 -4.62
C ILE A 57 15.27 -12.23 -3.09
N GLU A 58 16.37 -12.55 -2.42
CA GLU A 58 16.46 -12.48 -0.96
C GLU A 58 16.83 -11.06 -0.52
N LEU A 59 16.05 -10.51 0.44
CA LEU A 59 16.29 -9.21 1.04
C LEU A 59 16.62 -9.38 2.53
N GLN A 60 17.70 -8.72 2.95
CA GLN A 60 18.08 -8.61 4.36
C GLN A 60 17.34 -7.42 4.98
N PRO A 61 16.65 -7.58 6.11
CA PRO A 61 15.97 -6.50 6.78
C PRO A 61 16.93 -5.46 7.34
N ILE A 62 16.57 -4.20 7.21
CA ILE A 62 17.23 -3.05 7.82
C ILE A 62 16.43 -2.68 9.07
N GLU A 63 17.08 -2.48 10.21
CA GLU A 63 16.37 -2.00 11.41
C GLU A 63 15.81 -0.59 11.17
N ALA A 64 14.52 -0.41 11.45
CA ALA A 64 13.85 0.87 11.31
C ALA A 64 14.28 1.83 12.43
N THR A 65 15.06 2.83 12.04
CA THR A 65 15.49 3.96 12.88
C THR A 65 15.13 5.28 12.21
N PRO A 66 15.05 6.40 12.94
CA PRO A 66 14.81 7.71 12.33
C PRO A 66 15.72 7.99 11.13
N ALA A 67 17.03 7.67 11.23
CA ALA A 67 18.00 7.91 10.16
C ALA A 67 17.83 6.96 8.97
N SER A 68 17.59 5.65 9.20
CA SER A 68 17.49 4.68 8.10
C SER A 68 16.17 4.80 7.32
N PHE A 69 15.15 5.42 7.91
CA PHE A 69 13.79 5.50 7.36
C PHE A 69 13.43 6.88 6.79
N GLU A 70 14.29 7.89 6.91
CA GLU A 70 13.98 9.30 6.59
C GLU A 70 13.49 9.54 5.15
N GLU A 71 14.00 8.79 4.18
CA GLU A 71 13.58 8.92 2.78
C GLU A 71 12.16 8.40 2.51
N TYR A 72 11.61 7.60 3.42
CA TYR A 72 10.30 6.94 3.27
C TYR A 72 9.25 7.57 4.18
N GLY A 73 9.68 8.20 5.27
CA GLY A 73 8.80 8.72 6.28
C GLY A 73 9.51 8.98 7.61
N GLN A 74 8.83 8.65 8.70
CA GLN A 74 9.36 8.84 10.05
C GLN A 74 9.18 7.57 10.87
N VAL A 75 10.15 7.27 11.74
CA VAL A 75 10.00 6.35 12.86
C VAL A 75 9.60 7.16 14.07
N ILE A 76 8.46 6.86 14.65
CA ILE A 76 7.94 7.56 15.82
C ILE A 76 8.12 6.68 17.05
N GLU A 77 8.89 7.18 18.00
CA GLU A 77 9.20 6.52 19.28
C GLU A 77 8.59 7.32 20.43
N ALA A 78 8.61 6.74 21.61
CA ALA A 78 8.10 7.42 22.80
C ALA A 78 8.95 8.66 23.14
N SER A 79 8.29 9.77 23.44
CA SER A 79 8.87 11.00 23.95
C SER A 79 8.36 11.28 25.39
N PRO A 80 9.04 12.12 26.18
CA PRO A 80 8.56 12.55 27.49
C PRO A 80 7.18 13.22 27.41
N ASP A 81 6.37 12.99 28.45
CA ASP A 81 5.09 13.70 28.60
C ASP A 81 5.32 15.19 28.81
N GLY A 82 4.60 16.01 28.07
CA GLY A 82 4.71 17.47 28.13
C GLY A 82 5.67 18.10 27.12
N ASP A 83 6.34 17.30 26.28
CA ASP A 83 7.06 17.85 25.14
C ASP A 83 6.09 18.54 24.17
N GLU A 84 6.48 19.71 23.66
CA GLU A 84 5.70 20.42 22.66
C GLU A 84 5.80 19.71 21.30
N PHE A 85 4.76 19.89 20.46
CA PHE A 85 4.75 19.37 19.09
C PHE A 85 6.00 19.84 18.32
N GLY A 86 6.72 18.88 17.75
CA GLY A 86 7.97 19.11 17.08
C GLY A 86 8.28 18.11 15.94
N PRO A 87 9.49 18.17 15.38
CA PRO A 87 9.89 17.30 14.27
C PRO A 87 9.90 15.79 14.60
N GLN A 88 9.98 15.44 15.87
CA GLN A 88 9.92 14.06 16.37
C GLN A 88 8.52 13.47 16.29
N ASP A 89 7.48 14.31 16.25
CA ASP A 89 6.11 13.87 16.08
C ASP A 89 5.78 13.52 14.65
N ALA A 90 4.76 12.70 14.45
CA ALA A 90 4.32 12.32 13.12
C ALA A 90 3.79 13.55 12.35
N GLN A 91 4.49 13.96 11.30
CA GLN A 91 4.09 15.05 10.42
C GLN A 91 3.01 14.56 9.46
N LEU A 92 1.75 14.75 9.83
CA LEU A 92 0.59 14.19 9.14
C LEU A 92 0.02 15.11 8.07
N ASP A 93 -0.31 14.58 6.89
CA ASP A 93 -1.18 15.20 5.89
C ASP A 93 -2.43 14.32 5.73
N LEU A 94 -3.51 14.73 6.37
CA LEU A 94 -4.83 14.08 6.37
C LEU A 94 -5.90 15.01 5.79
N SER A 95 -5.50 16.08 5.12
CA SER A 95 -6.38 17.20 4.72
C SER A 95 -7.36 16.83 3.60
N ARG A 96 -7.12 15.72 2.87
CA ARG A 96 -7.90 15.37 1.67
C ARG A 96 -9.08 14.45 1.91
N GLY A 97 -9.42 14.16 3.18
CA GLY A 97 -10.56 13.30 3.50
C GLY A 97 -10.83 13.22 4.99
N VAL A 98 -11.63 12.25 5.41
CA VAL A 98 -11.95 12.00 6.81
C VAL A 98 -10.89 11.07 7.41
N PRO A 99 -10.14 11.49 8.44
CA PRO A 99 -9.18 10.62 9.12
C PRO A 99 -9.85 9.39 9.73
N ARG A 100 -9.23 8.23 9.53
CA ARG A 100 -9.65 6.96 10.11
C ARG A 100 -8.49 6.38 10.90
N PHE A 101 -8.66 6.26 12.21
CA PHE A 101 -7.72 5.59 13.10
C PHE A 101 -8.38 4.36 13.71
N TYR A 102 -7.78 3.18 13.51
CA TYR A 102 -8.38 1.92 13.94
C TYR A 102 -7.33 0.84 14.20
N ILE A 103 -7.76 -0.25 14.82
CA ILE A 103 -6.94 -1.45 14.96
C ILE A 103 -7.28 -2.40 13.80
N MET A 104 -6.26 -2.69 12.99
CA MET A 104 -6.33 -3.62 11.87
C MET A 104 -5.77 -4.97 12.33
N GLN A 105 -6.56 -6.03 12.25
CA GLN A 105 -6.07 -7.39 12.49
C GLN A 105 -5.72 -8.06 11.17
N LEU A 106 -4.52 -8.61 11.10
CA LEU A 106 -4.00 -9.33 9.94
C LEU A 106 -3.67 -10.77 10.30
N GLU A 107 -3.83 -11.65 9.32
CA GLU A 107 -3.57 -13.08 9.45
C GLU A 107 -2.72 -13.57 8.28
N ASN A 108 -1.83 -14.54 8.55
CA ASN A 108 -1.07 -15.26 7.52
C ASN A 108 -0.35 -14.32 6.53
N ARG A 109 0.50 -13.44 7.05
CA ARG A 109 1.31 -12.49 6.27
C ARG A 109 2.75 -12.99 6.13
N PRO A 110 3.02 -13.94 5.20
CA PRO A 110 4.35 -14.54 5.06
C PRO A 110 5.39 -13.48 4.67
N LEU A 111 6.66 -13.74 5.00
CA LEU A 111 7.79 -12.86 4.71
C LEU A 111 8.16 -12.87 3.21
N LYS A 112 7.18 -12.55 2.34
CA LYS A 112 7.32 -12.49 0.88
C LYS A 112 6.60 -11.29 0.31
N ILE A 113 7.20 -10.68 -0.72
CA ILE A 113 6.62 -9.53 -1.42
C ILE A 113 6.53 -9.87 -2.91
N SER A 114 5.34 -9.79 -3.47
CA SER A 114 5.09 -9.91 -4.91
C SER A 114 4.42 -8.66 -5.50
N THR A 115 3.87 -7.82 -4.62
CA THR A 115 3.19 -6.56 -4.96
C THR A 115 3.55 -5.51 -3.93
N ILE A 116 3.50 -4.25 -4.37
CA ILE A 116 3.72 -3.08 -3.53
C ILE A 116 2.70 -2.01 -3.92
N THR A 117 2.26 -1.22 -2.96
CA THR A 117 1.20 -0.22 -3.13
C THR A 117 1.65 1.13 -2.62
N HIS A 118 1.12 2.23 -3.19
CA HIS A 118 1.24 3.55 -2.61
C HIS A 118 -0.10 4.28 -2.54
N HIS A 119 -0.14 5.30 -1.68
CA HIS A 119 -1.23 6.26 -1.54
C HIS A 119 -0.69 7.67 -1.79
N ALA A 120 -1.29 8.38 -2.76
CA ALA A 120 -0.80 9.71 -3.18
C ALA A 120 -1.40 10.86 -2.36
N SER A 121 -2.52 10.60 -1.66
CA SER A 121 -3.34 11.66 -1.05
C SER A 121 -3.24 11.71 0.48
N VAL A 122 -2.49 10.80 1.10
CA VAL A 122 -2.46 10.66 2.56
C VAL A 122 -1.08 10.24 3.06
N THR A 123 -0.72 10.70 4.26
CA THR A 123 0.31 10.08 5.09
C THR A 123 -0.34 8.97 5.92
N GLN A 124 0.28 7.80 5.97
CA GLN A 124 -0.24 6.66 6.71
C GLN A 124 0.63 6.35 7.92
N CYS A 125 0.02 5.92 9.04
CA CYS A 125 0.76 5.42 10.18
C CYS A 125 0.43 3.96 10.45
N LEU A 126 1.48 3.16 10.70
CA LEU A 126 1.40 1.74 10.99
C LEU A 126 2.30 1.38 12.18
N GLY A 127 1.75 0.68 13.17
CA GLY A 127 2.52 0.15 14.30
C GLY A 127 1.86 -1.07 14.91
N SER A 128 2.64 -2.08 15.31
CA SER A 128 2.09 -3.27 15.94
C SER A 128 1.56 -2.97 17.33
N VAL A 129 0.39 -3.50 17.67
CA VAL A 129 -0.14 -3.43 19.04
C VAL A 129 0.73 -4.33 19.92
N GLY A 130 1.32 -3.74 20.97
CA GLY A 130 2.23 -4.45 21.86
C GLY A 130 3.70 -4.46 21.46
N GLY A 131 4.09 -3.78 20.36
CA GLY A 131 5.49 -3.64 19.97
C GLY A 131 6.13 -4.94 19.41
N HIS A 132 5.32 -5.85 18.88
CA HIS A 132 5.79 -7.08 18.25
C HIS A 132 6.63 -6.81 16.99
N VAL A 133 7.54 -7.73 16.67
CA VAL A 133 8.39 -7.63 15.48
C VAL A 133 7.58 -7.86 14.21
N TRP A 134 7.71 -6.94 13.27
CA TRP A 134 7.11 -7.03 11.96
C TRP A 134 8.01 -6.40 10.88
N TYR A 135 7.66 -6.61 9.60
CA TYR A 135 8.46 -6.18 8.47
C TYR A 135 7.60 -5.38 7.50
N LEU A 136 8.23 -4.40 6.86
CA LEU A 136 7.62 -3.59 5.81
C LEU A 136 8.53 -3.61 4.58
N GLY A 137 8.02 -4.12 3.46
CA GLY A 137 8.65 -3.90 2.16
C GLY A 137 8.38 -2.47 1.70
N ILE A 138 9.37 -1.78 1.15
CA ILE A 138 9.25 -0.36 0.86
C ILE A 138 10.07 0.07 -0.36
N ALA A 139 9.61 1.09 -1.07
CA ALA A 139 10.40 1.86 -2.03
C ALA A 139 10.05 3.34 -1.91
N LYS A 140 10.95 4.20 -2.40
CA LYS A 140 10.81 5.66 -2.27
C LYS A 140 9.53 6.17 -2.91
N PRO A 141 8.98 7.30 -2.40
CA PRO A 141 7.90 8.01 -3.06
C PRO A 141 8.30 8.36 -4.51
N SER A 142 7.36 8.18 -5.42
CA SER A 142 7.62 8.43 -6.84
C SER A 142 6.47 9.17 -7.53
N ILE A 143 5.69 9.93 -6.78
CA ILE A 143 4.65 10.82 -7.32
C ILE A 143 5.35 11.93 -8.11
N VAL A 144 4.81 12.23 -9.29
CA VAL A 144 5.27 13.34 -10.13
C VAL A 144 4.25 14.46 -10.02
N ASP A 145 4.71 15.61 -9.51
CA ASP A 145 3.91 16.83 -9.46
C ASP A 145 3.94 17.53 -10.83
N GLY A 146 2.76 17.88 -11.34
CA GLY A 146 2.60 18.62 -12.60
C GLY A 146 2.00 17.82 -13.75
N ILE A 147 1.60 18.55 -14.79
CA ILE A 147 0.92 18.01 -15.97
C ILE A 147 1.97 17.41 -16.90
N GLU A 148 1.78 16.12 -17.25
CA GLU A 148 2.41 15.42 -18.37
C GLU A 148 3.93 15.62 -18.58
N LYS A 149 4.72 15.08 -17.67
CA LYS A 149 6.09 14.70 -18.03
C LYS A 149 6.07 13.24 -18.46
N ASP A 150 6.36 12.96 -19.72
CA ASP A 150 6.50 11.59 -20.23
C ASP A 150 7.59 10.80 -19.50
N LYS A 151 8.54 11.50 -18.88
CA LYS A 151 9.67 10.94 -18.15
C LYS A 151 10.00 11.77 -16.90
N ASP A 152 10.52 11.08 -15.88
CA ASP A 152 11.13 11.74 -14.71
C ASP A 152 12.51 12.33 -15.06
N ASP A 153 13.13 12.99 -14.08
CA ASP A 153 14.46 13.61 -14.24
C ASP A 153 15.57 12.55 -14.48
N THR A 154 15.28 11.26 -14.27
CA THR A 154 16.19 10.13 -14.56
C THR A 154 15.90 9.46 -15.91
N GLY A 155 14.93 9.97 -16.69
CA GLY A 155 14.52 9.44 -17.98
C GLY A 155 13.58 8.23 -17.91
N ARG A 156 13.05 7.87 -16.73
CA ARG A 156 12.06 6.78 -16.55
C ARG A 156 10.67 7.27 -16.96
N ASN A 157 9.89 6.37 -17.58
CA ASN A 157 8.54 6.69 -18.02
C ASN A 157 7.60 6.95 -16.83
N THR A 158 6.84 8.02 -16.94
CA THR A 158 5.75 8.36 -16.02
C THR A 158 4.47 7.65 -16.44
N LEU A 159 3.73 7.14 -15.48
CA LEU A 159 2.42 6.51 -15.68
C LEU A 159 1.34 7.30 -14.92
N GLN A 160 0.14 7.33 -15.49
CA GLN A 160 -1.03 7.82 -14.77
C GLN A 160 -1.67 6.66 -14.00
N SER A 161 -1.95 6.87 -12.72
CA SER A 161 -2.66 5.91 -11.89
C SER A 161 -4.16 5.89 -12.20
N PRO A 162 -4.88 4.81 -11.86
CA PRO A 162 -6.34 4.80 -11.91
C PRO A 162 -6.99 5.89 -11.04
N CYS A 163 -6.25 6.38 -10.03
CA CYS A 163 -6.68 7.44 -9.11
C CYS A 163 -6.35 8.86 -9.62
N GLY A 164 -5.78 8.98 -10.83
CA GLY A 164 -5.59 10.25 -11.53
C GLY A 164 -4.25 10.95 -11.34
N HIS A 165 -3.43 10.57 -10.36
CA HIS A 165 -2.08 11.14 -10.18
C HIS A 165 -1.05 10.46 -11.09
N PHE A 166 0.07 11.18 -11.35
CA PHE A 166 1.19 10.64 -12.11
C PHE A 166 2.28 10.12 -11.17
N TYR A 167 2.95 9.06 -11.58
CA TYR A 167 4.00 8.42 -10.81
C TYR A 167 5.00 7.68 -11.69
N VAL A 168 6.21 7.45 -11.17
CA VAL A 168 7.21 6.57 -11.76
C VAL A 168 7.12 5.20 -11.10
N PRO A 169 6.96 4.09 -11.87
CA PRO A 169 6.92 2.75 -11.28
C PRO A 169 8.19 2.42 -10.49
N PRO A 170 8.06 1.74 -9.33
CA PRO A 170 9.22 1.27 -8.59
C PRO A 170 9.95 0.20 -9.40
N VAL A 171 11.28 0.17 -9.29
CA VAL A 171 12.12 -0.87 -9.88
C VAL A 171 12.56 -1.88 -8.80
N VAL A 172 13.01 -3.04 -9.23
CA VAL A 172 13.40 -4.15 -8.35
C VAL A 172 14.50 -3.73 -7.36
N GLU A 173 15.46 -2.96 -7.84
CA GLU A 173 16.64 -2.51 -7.10
C GLU A 173 16.32 -1.47 -6.01
N ASP A 174 15.17 -0.80 -6.12
CA ASP A 174 14.73 0.22 -5.15
C ASP A 174 14.04 -0.39 -3.93
N VAL A 175 13.65 -1.67 -3.99
CA VAL A 175 12.94 -2.33 -2.90
C VAL A 175 13.87 -2.62 -1.72
N ARG A 176 13.44 -2.18 -0.54
CA ARG A 176 14.08 -2.46 0.75
C ARG A 176 13.06 -3.12 1.67
N VAL A 177 13.57 -3.72 2.74
CA VAL A 177 12.74 -4.25 3.82
C VAL A 177 13.21 -3.66 5.13
N PHE A 178 12.26 -3.13 5.89
CA PHE A 178 12.52 -2.67 7.24
C PHE A 178 11.96 -3.65 8.27
N ARG A 179 12.77 -3.93 9.28
CA ARG A 179 12.37 -4.62 10.51
C ARG A 179 11.98 -3.57 11.54
N VAL A 180 10.82 -3.73 12.12
CA VAL A 180 10.30 -2.83 13.15
C VAL A 180 10.08 -3.64 14.41
N ALA A 181 10.68 -3.22 15.51
CA ALA A 181 10.60 -3.89 16.80
C ALA A 181 10.45 -2.87 17.93
N GLY A 182 9.69 -3.24 18.95
CA GLY A 182 9.44 -2.37 20.12
C GLY A 182 8.26 -1.40 19.94
N PRO A 183 8.01 -0.56 20.95
CA PRO A 183 6.85 0.34 21.02
C PRO A 183 7.06 1.58 20.14
N LYS A 184 7.10 1.39 18.84
CA LYS A 184 7.22 2.44 17.84
C LYS A 184 6.25 2.20 16.71
N PHE A 185 5.98 3.25 15.92
CA PHE A 185 5.24 3.13 14.66
C PHE A 185 5.94 3.88 13.53
N LEU A 186 5.61 3.51 12.31
CA LEU A 186 6.08 4.16 11.10
C LEU A 186 5.01 5.13 10.59
N LYS A 187 5.40 6.36 10.28
CA LYS A 187 4.62 7.29 9.48
C LYS A 187 5.19 7.29 8.08
N LEU A 188 4.41 6.90 7.08
CA LEU A 188 4.79 6.89 5.67
C LEU A 188 4.50 8.24 5.03
N ASN A 189 5.43 8.73 4.22
CA ASN A 189 5.20 9.91 3.38
C ASN A 189 4.16 9.58 2.30
N ARG A 190 3.49 10.60 1.80
CA ARG A 190 2.62 10.46 0.62
C ARG A 190 3.41 9.87 -0.53
N GLY A 191 2.83 8.89 -1.21
CA GLY A 191 3.45 8.20 -2.34
C GLY A 191 4.53 7.18 -2.00
N THR A 192 4.87 6.98 -0.74
CA THR A 192 5.79 5.92 -0.33
C THR A 192 5.19 4.56 -0.66
N TRP A 193 5.89 3.81 -1.51
CA TRP A 193 5.52 2.44 -1.85
C TRP A 193 5.74 1.52 -0.67
N HIS A 194 4.75 0.68 -0.36
CA HIS A 194 4.86 -0.25 0.76
C HIS A 194 4.13 -1.57 0.50
N ALA A 195 4.65 -2.64 1.09
CA ALA A 195 4.07 -3.98 1.10
C ALA A 195 4.10 -4.52 2.52
N GLY A 196 2.98 -4.92 3.01
CA GLY A 196 2.86 -5.41 4.39
C GLY A 196 1.77 -4.67 5.14
N PRO A 197 1.75 -4.80 6.48
CA PRO A 197 2.71 -5.47 7.37
C PRO A 197 2.87 -6.96 7.11
N LEU A 198 4.12 -7.46 7.27
CA LEU A 198 4.49 -8.87 7.17
C LEU A 198 5.05 -9.32 8.53
N PHE A 199 4.82 -10.56 8.91
CA PHE A 199 5.25 -11.08 10.23
C PHE A 199 5.32 -12.61 10.25
N LYS A 200 6.05 -13.15 11.23
CA LYS A 200 6.23 -14.60 11.41
C LYS A 200 5.06 -15.28 12.13
N ASP A 201 4.36 -14.55 12.97
CA ASP A 201 3.22 -15.05 13.73
C ASP A 201 2.01 -15.36 12.83
N HIS A 202 1.07 -16.15 13.34
CA HIS A 202 -0.15 -16.45 12.62
C HIS A 202 -1.06 -15.22 12.47
N THR A 203 -1.18 -14.42 13.54
CA THR A 203 -2.00 -13.20 13.59
C THR A 203 -1.26 -12.08 14.29
N MET A 204 -1.48 -10.84 13.84
CA MET A 204 -0.97 -9.65 14.51
C MET A 204 -1.93 -8.48 14.30
N ALA A 205 -2.09 -7.67 15.36
CA ALA A 205 -2.90 -6.45 15.31
C ALA A 205 -2.02 -5.22 15.13
N PHE A 206 -2.52 -4.23 14.38
CA PHE A 206 -1.81 -3.00 14.06
C PHE A 206 -2.70 -1.79 14.30
N TYR A 207 -2.15 -0.75 14.90
CA TYR A 207 -2.69 0.60 14.77
C TYR A 207 -2.50 1.05 13.32
N ASN A 208 -3.57 1.51 12.68
CA ASN A 208 -3.53 2.07 11.34
C ASN A 208 -4.25 3.43 11.30
N LEU A 209 -3.55 4.46 10.84
CA LEU A 209 -4.10 5.78 10.57
C LEU A 209 -4.00 6.05 9.07
N GLU A 210 -5.14 6.34 8.44
CA GLU A 210 -5.28 6.67 7.02
C GLU A 210 -6.52 7.55 6.80
N LEU A 211 -6.93 7.82 5.57
CA LEU A 211 -8.27 8.35 5.29
C LEU A 211 -9.29 7.21 5.15
N SER A 212 -10.55 7.51 5.44
CA SER A 212 -11.63 6.52 5.48
C SER A 212 -11.88 5.78 4.15
N ASP A 213 -11.48 6.39 3.05
CA ASP A 213 -11.67 5.89 1.69
C ASP A 213 -10.36 5.59 0.93
N THR A 214 -9.20 5.66 1.63
CA THR A 214 -7.86 5.46 1.04
C THR A 214 -7.80 4.23 0.11
N ASN A 215 -8.30 3.09 0.56
CA ASN A 215 -8.23 1.83 -0.20
C ASN A 215 -9.20 1.77 -1.39
N VAL A 216 -10.11 2.75 -1.52
CA VAL A 216 -11.09 2.83 -2.62
C VAL A 216 -10.67 3.84 -3.67
N VAL A 217 -10.24 5.03 -3.24
CA VAL A 217 -10.00 6.16 -4.14
C VAL A 217 -8.52 6.50 -4.34
N ASP A 218 -7.62 5.94 -3.53
CA ASP A 218 -6.19 6.27 -3.53
C ASP A 218 -5.31 5.03 -3.34
N HIS A 219 -5.49 4.02 -4.21
CA HIS A 219 -4.79 2.75 -4.10
C HIS A 219 -4.17 2.35 -5.44
N THR A 220 -2.86 2.59 -5.59
CA THR A 220 -2.09 2.24 -6.79
C THR A 220 -1.12 1.11 -6.48
N THR A 221 -1.24 0.00 -7.21
CA THR A 221 -0.45 -1.22 -6.98
C THR A 221 0.50 -1.51 -8.13
N HIS A 222 1.75 -1.82 -7.83
CA HIS A 222 2.73 -2.41 -8.74
C HIS A 222 2.93 -3.88 -8.40
N SER A 223 2.85 -4.75 -9.42
CA SER A 223 3.03 -6.18 -9.26
C SER A 223 4.38 -6.62 -9.85
N PHE A 224 5.36 -6.88 -8.99
CA PHE A 224 6.68 -7.35 -9.40
C PHE A 224 6.62 -8.72 -10.10
N ILE A 225 5.76 -9.62 -9.60
CA ILE A 225 5.60 -10.94 -10.23
C ILE A 225 5.08 -10.85 -11.67
N ARG A 226 4.17 -9.89 -11.96
CA ARG A 226 3.59 -9.72 -13.30
C ARG A 226 4.46 -8.88 -14.23
N LYS A 227 5.10 -7.85 -13.70
CA LYS A 227 5.86 -6.85 -14.47
C LYS A 227 7.32 -7.24 -14.62
N ASN A 228 7.92 -7.84 -13.60
CA ASN A 228 9.34 -8.12 -13.51
C ASN A 228 9.65 -9.62 -13.44
N GLY A 229 8.65 -10.49 -13.19
CA GLY A 229 8.90 -11.92 -12.96
C GLY A 229 9.57 -12.22 -11.62
N VAL A 230 9.48 -11.33 -10.64
CA VAL A 230 10.23 -11.37 -9.37
C VAL A 230 9.29 -11.52 -8.18
N ILE A 231 9.74 -12.27 -7.18
CA ILE A 231 9.20 -12.32 -5.81
C ILE A 231 10.37 -12.05 -4.85
N PHE A 232 10.17 -11.16 -3.89
CA PHE A 232 11.16 -10.98 -2.82
C PHE A 232 10.83 -11.92 -1.64
N SER A 233 11.87 -12.51 -1.06
CA SER A 233 11.83 -13.29 0.19
C SER A 233 12.65 -12.56 1.24
N ILE A 234 12.12 -12.43 2.44
CA ILE A 234 12.81 -11.76 3.55
C ILE A 234 13.55 -12.83 4.34
N ASN A 235 14.85 -12.64 4.48
CA ASN A 235 15.75 -13.53 5.22
C ASN A 235 16.12 -12.89 6.56
N ASP A 236 15.41 -13.29 7.67
CA ASP A 236 15.61 -12.83 9.05
C ASP A 236 15.45 -13.98 10.06
#